data_a18295429634dc96c34491acbe25750c
#
_entry.id   a18295429634dc96c34491acbe25750c
#
_cell.length_a   1.000
_cell.length_b   1.000
_cell.length_c   1.000
_cell.angle_alpha   90.00
_cell.angle_beta   90.00
_cell.angle_gamma   90.00
#
_symmetry.space_group_name_H-M   'P 1'
#
loop_
_entity.id
_entity.type
_entity.pdbx_description
1 polymer ?
#
loop_
_entity_poly.entity_id
_entity_poly.type
_entity_poly.pdbx_seq_one_letter_code
_entity_poly.pdbx_strand_id
1 'polypeptide(L)'
;MKSLKLFPFLFLLAACTGGTPKYDATGTFEATEVIVSAEASGKLLSFDIEEGTTLIDGQEVGIIDTVQLYLKKLQLEASVKSVEGQRPDILKQVAATQEQIVQARRERDRVSNLLRVGAANQKQLDDAESLLEVLRKQLDAQNSTLRNSDRSLTWQSSSVGIQVAQIEDQLRKCHITSPLTGTVLAQYAEAGEL
;
A
#
# COMPACT_ATOMS: atom_id res chain seq x y z
N MET A 1 -102.08 18.67 -38.47
CA MET A 1 -102.12 17.92 -37.20
C MET A 1 -100.74 17.31 -36.96
N LYS A 2 -100.25 17.44 -35.71
CA LYS A 2 -99.09 16.90 -35.07
C LYS A 2 -97.82 17.69 -35.26
N SER A 3 -97.61 18.69 -34.44
CA SER A 3 -96.38 19.28 -34.01
C SER A 3 -95.48 18.25 -33.20
N LEU A 4 -94.38 17.96 -33.67
CA LEU A 4 -93.42 17.07 -33.02
C LEU A 4 -92.48 17.96 -32.14
N LYS A 5 -92.59 17.89 -30.83
CA LYS A 5 -91.79 18.55 -29.86
C LYS A 5 -90.39 17.98 -29.78
N LEU A 6 -89.48 18.62 -30.49
CA LEU A 6 -88.05 18.21 -30.52
C LEU A 6 -87.17 19.30 -29.86
N PHE A 7 -87.43 19.67 -28.58
CA PHE A 7 -86.72 20.80 -28.00
C PHE A 7 -86.18 20.64 -26.55
N PRO A 8 -86.13 19.44 -25.95
CA PRO A 8 -85.42 19.37 -24.67
C PRO A 8 -84.12 18.59 -24.70
N PHE A 9 -83.53 18.24 -25.88
CA PHE A 9 -82.29 17.43 -25.91
C PHE A 9 -80.99 18.22 -26.12
N LEU A 10 -81.07 19.57 -26.20
CA LEU A 10 -79.90 20.41 -26.50
C LEU A 10 -79.31 21.08 -25.23
N PHE A 11 -79.76 20.72 -24.04
CA PHE A 11 -79.29 21.39 -22.82
C PHE A 11 -78.42 20.54 -21.86
N LEU A 12 -78.01 19.37 -22.29
CA LEU A 12 -77.24 18.41 -21.47
C LEU A 12 -75.73 18.30 -21.82
N LEU A 13 -75.19 19.20 -22.69
CA LEU A 13 -73.80 19.15 -23.15
C LEU A 13 -72.88 20.25 -22.56
N ALA A 14 -73.32 20.97 -21.56
CA ALA A 14 -72.56 22.09 -21.00
C ALA A 14 -72.03 21.89 -19.57
N ALA A 15 -71.85 20.64 -19.10
CA ALA A 15 -71.43 20.33 -17.72
C ALA A 15 -70.12 19.54 -17.61
N CYS A 16 -69.13 19.76 -18.50
CA CYS A 16 -67.79 19.21 -18.37
C CYS A 16 -66.73 20.29 -18.66
N THR A 17 -66.79 21.42 -17.95
CA THR A 17 -65.59 22.22 -17.76
C THR A 17 -64.96 21.85 -16.42
N GLY A 18 -64.37 20.67 -16.38
CA GLY A 18 -63.44 20.30 -15.29
C GLY A 18 -62.22 21.23 -15.39
N GLY A 19 -62.18 22.19 -14.46
CA GLY A 19 -61.00 23.06 -14.32
C GLY A 19 -59.78 22.17 -14.09
N THR A 20 -58.87 22.15 -15.03
CA THR A 20 -57.52 21.57 -14.80
C THR A 20 -56.91 22.37 -13.66
N PRO A 21 -56.42 21.71 -12.61
CA PRO A 21 -55.69 22.42 -11.56
C PRO A 21 -54.52 23.16 -12.21
N LYS A 22 -54.51 24.48 -12.09
CA LYS A 22 -53.35 25.27 -12.49
C LYS A 22 -52.24 25.03 -11.45
N TYR A 23 -51.27 24.22 -11.83
CA TYR A 23 -50.01 24.17 -11.09
C TYR A 23 -49.15 25.33 -11.59
N ASP A 24 -48.72 26.19 -10.69
CA ASP A 24 -47.87 27.34 -11.02
C ASP A 24 -46.42 26.93 -11.23
N ALA A 25 -46.03 25.74 -10.80
CA ALA A 25 -44.72 25.12 -11.06
C ALA A 25 -44.81 23.59 -10.98
N THR A 26 -44.08 22.91 -11.84
CA THR A 26 -43.74 21.48 -11.73
C THR A 26 -42.25 21.38 -11.53
N GLY A 27 -41.81 20.64 -10.51
CA GLY A 27 -40.41 20.36 -10.23
C GLY A 27 -40.22 18.86 -10.05
N THR A 28 -39.10 18.36 -10.51
CA THR A 28 -38.66 17.02 -10.23
C THR A 28 -37.60 17.09 -9.14
N PHE A 29 -37.78 16.35 -8.08
CA PHE A 29 -36.73 16.17 -7.07
C PHE A 29 -35.85 15.01 -7.52
N GLU A 30 -34.56 15.28 -7.67
CA GLU A 30 -33.56 14.25 -7.96
C GLU A 30 -32.68 14.09 -6.74
N ALA A 31 -32.43 12.86 -6.34
CA ALA A 31 -31.45 12.49 -5.32
C ALA A 31 -30.35 11.66 -5.95
N THR A 32 -29.13 11.86 -5.52
CA THR A 32 -28.02 11.02 -5.93
C THR A 32 -28.07 9.72 -5.12
N GLU A 33 -28.26 8.60 -5.78
CA GLU A 33 -28.16 7.27 -5.19
C GLU A 33 -26.77 6.71 -5.42
N VAL A 34 -26.16 6.14 -4.38
CA VAL A 34 -24.87 5.47 -4.44
C VAL A 34 -25.01 4.07 -3.85
N ILE A 35 -24.62 3.07 -4.64
CA ILE A 35 -24.54 1.69 -4.16
C ILE A 35 -23.17 1.49 -3.56
N VAL A 36 -23.13 1.21 -2.26
CA VAL A 36 -21.91 0.85 -1.52
C VAL A 36 -21.73 -0.65 -1.61
N SER A 37 -20.64 -1.09 -2.24
CA SER A 37 -20.26 -2.49 -2.34
C SER A 37 -19.02 -2.76 -1.51
N ALA A 38 -18.94 -3.96 -0.90
CA ALA A 38 -17.71 -4.40 -0.25
C ALA A 38 -16.57 -4.52 -1.28
N GLU A 39 -15.40 -3.98 -0.95
CA GLU A 39 -14.20 -4.07 -1.79
C GLU A 39 -13.35 -5.32 -1.47
N ALA A 40 -13.69 -6.06 -0.40
CA ALA A 40 -13.06 -7.29 0.00
C ALA A 40 -14.07 -8.45 0.01
N SER A 41 -13.56 -9.67 -0.16
CA SER A 41 -14.37 -10.90 -0.07
C SER A 41 -14.10 -11.61 1.25
N GLY A 42 -15.16 -12.09 1.90
CA GLY A 42 -15.08 -12.83 3.14
C GLY A 42 -16.38 -12.76 3.92
N LYS A 43 -16.42 -13.43 5.08
CA LYS A 43 -17.60 -13.44 5.93
C LYS A 43 -17.81 -12.06 6.56
N LEU A 44 -19.02 -11.53 6.43
CA LEU A 44 -19.44 -10.29 7.07
C LEU A 44 -19.65 -10.53 8.57
N LEU A 45 -18.76 -9.99 9.40
CA LEU A 45 -18.81 -10.21 10.87
C LEU A 45 -19.83 -9.31 11.55
N SER A 46 -19.90 -8.05 11.15
CA SER A 46 -20.90 -7.09 11.60
C SER A 46 -21.37 -6.23 10.44
N PHE A 47 -22.62 -5.82 10.49
CA PHE A 47 -23.22 -4.90 9.54
C PHE A 47 -24.35 -4.15 10.26
N ASP A 48 -23.99 -2.99 10.82
CA ASP A 48 -24.83 -2.27 11.79
C ASP A 48 -25.53 -1.09 11.12
N ILE A 49 -26.34 -1.39 10.10
CA ILE A 49 -27.18 -0.39 9.43
C ILE A 49 -28.61 -0.90 9.31
N GLU A 50 -29.55 0.05 9.30
CA GLU A 50 -30.97 -0.20 9.05
C GLU A 50 -31.47 0.79 7.99
N GLU A 51 -32.46 0.39 7.21
CA GLU A 51 -33.14 1.29 6.27
C GLU A 51 -33.71 2.51 7.01
N GLY A 52 -33.52 3.68 6.44
CA GLY A 52 -33.90 4.95 7.06
C GLY A 52 -32.85 5.56 8.00
N THR A 53 -31.76 4.85 8.32
CA THR A 53 -30.66 5.38 9.14
C THR A 53 -29.88 6.45 8.37
N THR A 54 -29.53 7.53 9.06
CA THR A 54 -28.64 8.55 8.49
C THR A 54 -27.18 8.24 8.82
N LEU A 55 -26.35 8.17 7.79
CA LEU A 55 -24.91 7.94 7.89
C LEU A 55 -24.15 9.23 7.59
N ILE A 56 -22.95 9.35 8.13
CA ILE A 56 -22.01 10.42 7.79
C ILE A 56 -20.87 9.85 6.90
N ASP A 57 -20.26 10.70 6.09
CA ASP A 57 -19.11 10.34 5.26
C ASP A 57 -17.97 9.73 6.11
N GLY A 58 -17.43 8.59 5.68
CA GLY A 58 -16.40 7.82 6.39
C GLY A 58 -16.90 7.00 7.58
N GLN A 59 -18.19 7.02 7.92
CA GLN A 59 -18.72 6.18 8.99
C GLN A 59 -18.61 4.71 8.64
N GLU A 60 -18.00 3.92 9.54
CA GLU A 60 -17.93 2.46 9.40
C GLU A 60 -19.33 1.85 9.60
N VAL A 61 -19.72 1.00 8.66
CA VAL A 61 -21.04 0.37 8.62
C VAL A 61 -20.97 -1.15 8.67
N GLY A 62 -19.79 -1.73 8.47
CA GLY A 62 -19.61 -3.18 8.54
C GLY A 62 -18.16 -3.59 8.48
N ILE A 63 -17.90 -4.82 8.94
CA ILE A 63 -16.56 -5.42 8.99
C ILE A 63 -16.60 -6.83 8.40
N ILE A 64 -15.72 -7.09 7.45
CA ILE A 64 -15.45 -8.42 6.88
C ILE A 64 -14.34 -9.09 7.70
N ASP A 65 -14.35 -10.42 7.79
CA ASP A 65 -13.34 -11.21 8.53
C ASP A 65 -11.91 -10.91 8.03
N THR A 66 -11.08 -10.39 8.93
CA THR A 66 -9.71 -9.97 8.66
C THR A 66 -8.65 -10.96 9.14
N VAL A 67 -9.04 -12.04 9.85
CA VAL A 67 -8.09 -12.90 10.57
C VAL A 67 -7.01 -13.47 9.64
N GLN A 68 -7.39 -13.99 8.48
CA GLN A 68 -6.42 -14.58 7.54
C GLN A 68 -5.49 -13.53 6.94
N LEU A 69 -5.99 -12.36 6.62
CA LEU A 69 -5.18 -11.25 6.10
C LEU A 69 -4.21 -10.74 7.16
N TYR A 70 -4.66 -10.61 8.40
CA TYR A 70 -3.81 -10.20 9.51
C TYR A 70 -2.66 -11.19 9.77
N LEU A 71 -2.95 -12.49 9.79
CA LEU A 71 -1.92 -13.53 9.93
C LEU A 71 -0.93 -13.51 8.76
N LYS A 72 -1.42 -13.28 7.54
CA LYS A 72 -0.58 -13.12 6.36
C LYS A 72 0.34 -11.90 6.46
N LYS A 73 -0.17 -10.77 6.96
CA LYS A 73 0.64 -9.58 7.26
C LYS A 73 1.79 -9.93 8.21
N LEU A 74 1.48 -10.56 9.35
CA LEU A 74 2.51 -10.94 10.34
C LEU A 74 3.58 -11.87 9.74
N GLN A 75 3.18 -12.81 8.88
CA GLN A 75 4.12 -13.69 8.18
C GLN A 75 5.07 -12.90 7.27
N LEU A 76 4.55 -11.94 6.52
CA LEU A 76 5.36 -11.10 5.63
C LEU A 76 6.28 -10.17 6.42
N GLU A 77 5.82 -9.57 7.51
CA GLU A 77 6.66 -8.76 8.41
C GLU A 77 7.81 -9.57 9.01
N ALA A 78 7.55 -10.82 9.41
CA ALA A 78 8.60 -11.72 9.87
C ALA A 78 9.62 -12.02 8.75
N SER A 79 9.16 -12.16 7.51
CA SER A 79 10.04 -12.35 6.33
C SER A 79 10.90 -11.11 6.07
N VAL A 80 10.37 -9.88 6.21
CA VAL A 80 11.15 -8.63 6.14
C VAL A 80 12.29 -8.67 7.16
N LYS A 81 11.97 -8.93 8.43
CA LYS A 81 12.96 -9.00 9.51
C LYS A 81 14.02 -10.08 9.27
N SER A 82 13.62 -11.23 8.70
CA SER A 82 14.55 -12.32 8.35
C SER A 82 15.55 -11.87 7.28
N VAL A 83 15.10 -11.19 6.23
CA VAL A 83 15.97 -10.65 5.18
C VAL A 83 16.90 -9.56 5.73
N GLU A 84 16.38 -8.66 6.54
CA GLU A 84 17.17 -7.60 7.19
C GLU A 84 18.26 -8.17 8.12
N GLY A 85 17.96 -9.26 8.83
CA GLY A 85 18.91 -9.95 9.70
C GLY A 85 20.07 -10.62 8.94
N GLN A 86 19.95 -10.83 7.62
CA GLN A 86 21.01 -11.37 6.77
C GLN A 86 21.99 -10.32 6.25
N ARG A 87 21.72 -9.02 6.48
CA ARG A 87 22.58 -7.93 6.00
C ARG A 87 23.97 -8.01 6.62
N PRO A 88 25.03 -7.92 5.82
CA PRO A 88 26.39 -8.03 6.31
C PRO A 88 26.80 -6.82 7.13
N ASP A 89 27.47 -7.04 8.26
CA ASP A 89 28.21 -5.99 8.95
C ASP A 89 29.55 -5.76 8.20
N ILE A 90 29.52 -4.85 7.26
CA ILE A 90 30.66 -4.57 6.36
C ILE A 90 31.90 -4.18 7.18
N LEU A 91 31.74 -3.34 8.20
CA LEU A 91 32.88 -2.87 9.00
C LEU A 91 33.60 -4.02 9.69
N LYS A 92 32.86 -4.93 10.30
CA LYS A 92 33.46 -6.10 10.96
C LYS A 92 34.10 -7.08 9.96
N GLN A 93 33.50 -7.26 8.80
CA GLN A 93 34.00 -8.22 7.81
C GLN A 93 35.28 -7.74 7.11
N VAL A 94 35.51 -6.43 7.01
CA VAL A 94 36.73 -5.89 6.41
C VAL A 94 37.81 -5.55 7.41
N ALA A 95 37.52 -5.56 8.72
CA ALA A 95 38.44 -5.11 9.78
C ALA A 95 39.80 -5.84 9.74
N ALA A 96 39.81 -7.16 9.51
CA ALA A 96 41.05 -7.93 9.42
C ALA A 96 41.92 -7.49 8.23
N THR A 97 41.32 -7.27 7.05
CA THR A 97 42.06 -6.81 5.87
C THR A 97 42.58 -5.37 6.06
N GLN A 98 41.80 -4.52 6.75
CA GLN A 98 42.25 -3.16 7.09
C GLN A 98 43.47 -3.19 8.00
N GLU A 99 43.48 -4.06 9.00
CA GLU A 99 44.64 -4.21 9.90
C GLU A 99 45.87 -4.75 9.15
N GLN A 100 45.68 -5.71 8.25
CA GLN A 100 46.77 -6.18 7.39
C GLN A 100 47.36 -5.05 6.52
N ILE A 101 46.53 -4.15 6.00
CA ILE A 101 46.98 -2.97 5.25
C ILE A 101 47.79 -2.04 6.15
N VAL A 102 47.35 -1.82 7.39
CA VAL A 102 48.10 -0.98 8.37
C VAL A 102 49.48 -1.59 8.61
N GLN A 103 49.58 -2.88 8.82
CA GLN A 103 50.85 -3.60 9.02
C GLN A 103 51.75 -3.55 7.78
N ALA A 104 51.19 -3.83 6.59
CA ALA A 104 51.93 -3.74 5.33
C ALA A 104 52.46 -2.32 5.03
N ARG A 105 51.67 -1.29 5.41
CA ARG A 105 52.11 0.11 5.29
C ARG A 105 53.31 0.41 6.20
N ARG A 106 53.24 -0.03 7.47
CA ARG A 106 54.35 0.14 8.44
C ARG A 106 55.63 -0.55 7.93
N GLU A 107 55.47 -1.77 7.39
CA GLU A 107 56.61 -2.52 6.83
C GLU A 107 57.21 -1.81 5.59
N ARG A 108 56.38 -1.36 4.66
CA ARG A 108 56.86 -0.57 3.51
C ARG A 108 57.64 0.68 3.96
N ASP A 109 57.10 1.41 4.98
CA ASP A 109 57.77 2.63 5.49
C ASP A 109 59.07 2.29 6.16
N ARG A 110 59.17 1.17 6.91
CA ARG A 110 60.39 0.67 7.50
C ARG A 110 61.45 0.34 6.46
N VAL A 111 61.07 -0.44 5.40
CA VAL A 111 62.02 -0.81 4.33
C VAL A 111 62.45 0.46 3.52
N SER A 112 61.54 1.35 3.25
CA SER A 112 61.88 2.64 2.60
C SER A 112 62.91 3.43 3.39
N ASN A 113 62.78 3.51 4.73
CA ASN A 113 63.76 4.16 5.58
C ASN A 113 65.12 3.44 5.60
N LEU A 114 65.11 2.11 5.62
CA LEU A 114 66.35 1.32 5.54
C LEU A 114 67.07 1.46 4.19
N LEU A 115 66.34 1.51 3.09
CA LEU A 115 66.89 1.75 1.78
C LEU A 115 67.61 3.11 1.68
N ARG A 116 67.04 4.17 2.29
CA ARG A 116 67.62 5.50 2.29
C ARG A 116 68.99 5.55 2.98
N VAL A 117 69.22 4.69 3.96
CA VAL A 117 70.51 4.58 4.68
C VAL A 117 71.38 3.45 4.16
N GLY A 118 71.03 2.81 3.03
CA GLY A 118 71.80 1.73 2.42
C GLY A 118 71.67 0.37 3.12
N ALA A 119 70.74 0.19 4.07
CA ALA A 119 70.56 -1.01 4.82
C ALA A 119 69.48 -1.98 4.28
N ALA A 120 68.89 -1.65 3.12
CA ALA A 120 67.99 -2.48 2.34
C ALA A 120 68.26 -2.26 0.85
N ASN A 121 67.65 -3.12 0.00
CA ASN A 121 67.76 -3.01 -1.45
C ASN A 121 66.40 -2.65 -2.09
N GLN A 122 66.45 -2.18 -3.35
CA GLN A 122 65.27 -1.73 -4.10
C GLN A 122 64.22 -2.84 -4.21
N LYS A 123 64.64 -4.10 -4.43
CA LYS A 123 63.71 -5.24 -4.56
C LYS A 123 62.89 -5.44 -3.33
N GLN A 124 63.46 -5.26 -2.11
CA GLN A 124 62.70 -5.34 -0.86
C GLN A 124 61.63 -4.26 -0.74
N LEU A 125 61.90 -3.04 -1.20
CA LEU A 125 60.89 -1.98 -1.24
C LEU A 125 59.76 -2.31 -2.24
N ASP A 126 60.14 -2.76 -3.46
CA ASP A 126 59.17 -3.13 -4.49
C ASP A 126 58.27 -4.28 -4.04
N ASP A 127 58.84 -5.25 -3.37
CA ASP A 127 58.08 -6.39 -2.79
C ASP A 127 57.05 -5.89 -1.71
N ALA A 128 57.49 -4.99 -0.82
CA ALA A 128 56.61 -4.43 0.22
C ALA A 128 55.50 -3.53 -0.35
N GLU A 129 55.82 -2.74 -1.40
CA GLU A 129 54.83 -1.92 -2.10
C GLU A 129 53.83 -2.76 -2.87
N SER A 130 54.27 -3.83 -3.51
CA SER A 130 53.42 -4.78 -4.24
C SER A 130 52.45 -5.48 -3.27
N LEU A 131 52.91 -5.93 -2.08
CA LEU A 131 52.06 -6.51 -1.06
C LEU A 131 50.97 -5.52 -0.58
N LEU A 132 51.37 -4.27 -0.32
CA LEU A 132 50.41 -3.23 0.09
C LEU A 132 49.34 -2.99 -0.98
N GLU A 133 49.73 -2.96 -2.26
CA GLU A 133 48.81 -2.77 -3.37
C GLU A 133 47.83 -3.97 -3.52
N VAL A 134 48.33 -5.20 -3.40
CA VAL A 134 47.49 -6.42 -3.41
C VAL A 134 46.44 -6.37 -2.30
N LEU A 135 46.82 -6.04 -1.07
CA LEU A 135 45.89 -5.94 0.07
C LEU A 135 44.83 -4.85 -0.13
N ARG A 136 45.21 -3.69 -0.71
CA ARG A 136 44.25 -2.64 -1.06
C ARG A 136 43.23 -3.11 -2.09
N LYS A 137 43.68 -3.77 -3.14
CA LYS A 137 42.80 -4.33 -4.17
C LYS A 137 41.89 -5.41 -3.61
N GLN A 138 42.39 -6.22 -2.67
CA GLN A 138 41.58 -7.21 -1.97
C GLN A 138 40.50 -6.55 -1.13
N LEU A 139 40.81 -5.46 -0.38
CA LEU A 139 39.84 -4.70 0.40
C LEU A 139 38.76 -4.08 -0.50
N ASP A 140 39.15 -3.50 -1.63
CA ASP A 140 38.21 -2.91 -2.60
C ASP A 140 37.26 -3.95 -3.19
N ALA A 141 37.78 -5.13 -3.57
CA ALA A 141 36.97 -6.24 -4.06
C ALA A 141 36.00 -6.75 -2.99
N GLN A 142 36.48 -6.91 -1.75
CA GLN A 142 35.68 -7.34 -0.60
C GLN A 142 34.56 -6.33 -0.29
N ASN A 143 34.87 -5.03 -0.24
CA ASN A 143 33.88 -3.98 -0.06
C ASN A 143 32.84 -3.96 -1.19
N SER A 144 33.26 -4.12 -2.43
CA SER A 144 32.34 -4.18 -3.58
C SER A 144 31.36 -5.35 -3.44
N THR A 145 31.86 -6.54 -3.11
CA THR A 145 31.03 -7.74 -2.92
C THR A 145 30.02 -7.56 -1.79
N LEU A 146 30.49 -7.05 -0.64
CA LEU A 146 29.64 -6.85 0.53
C LEU A 146 28.53 -5.79 0.29
N ARG A 147 28.91 -4.67 -0.37
CA ARG A 147 27.94 -3.63 -0.74
C ARG A 147 26.91 -4.13 -1.75
N ASN A 148 27.30 -4.96 -2.70
CA ASN A 148 26.37 -5.54 -3.66
C ASN A 148 25.41 -6.51 -2.97
N SER A 149 25.90 -7.33 -2.03
CA SER A 149 25.07 -8.20 -1.21
C SER A 149 24.09 -7.39 -0.35
N ASP A 150 24.56 -6.37 0.36
CA ASP A 150 23.71 -5.48 1.17
C ASP A 150 22.61 -4.80 0.33
N ARG A 151 22.96 -4.31 -0.86
CA ARG A 151 22.01 -3.71 -1.79
C ARG A 151 20.95 -4.71 -2.27
N SER A 152 21.38 -5.94 -2.60
CA SER A 152 20.47 -7.01 -3.02
C SER A 152 19.46 -7.34 -1.92
N LEU A 153 19.93 -7.48 -0.66
CA LEU A 153 19.07 -7.74 0.50
C LEU A 153 18.13 -6.56 0.79
N THR A 154 18.59 -5.32 0.59
CA THR A 154 17.74 -4.12 0.70
C THR A 154 16.59 -4.16 -0.31
N TRP A 155 16.86 -4.51 -1.56
CA TRP A 155 15.80 -4.62 -2.58
C TRP A 155 14.85 -5.78 -2.29
N GLN A 156 15.36 -6.90 -1.79
CA GLN A 156 14.54 -8.05 -1.39
C GLN A 156 13.63 -7.68 -0.22
N SER A 157 14.15 -7.02 0.82
CA SER A 157 13.36 -6.50 1.95
C SER A 157 12.28 -5.53 1.49
N SER A 158 12.63 -4.59 0.59
CA SER A 158 11.68 -3.64 -0.01
C SER A 158 10.57 -4.34 -0.79
N SER A 159 10.91 -5.38 -1.57
CA SER A 159 9.92 -6.17 -2.33
C SER A 159 8.90 -6.86 -1.41
N VAL A 160 9.37 -7.45 -0.31
CA VAL A 160 8.47 -8.03 0.70
C VAL A 160 7.67 -6.94 1.43
N GLY A 161 8.29 -5.80 1.70
CA GLY A 161 7.60 -4.63 2.28
C GLY A 161 6.43 -4.13 1.43
N ILE A 162 6.56 -4.16 0.10
CA ILE A 162 5.44 -3.85 -0.81
C ILE A 162 4.30 -4.87 -0.65
N GLN A 163 4.60 -6.15 -0.46
CA GLN A 163 3.58 -7.17 -0.21
C GLN A 163 2.87 -6.93 1.13
N VAL A 164 3.59 -6.46 2.17
CA VAL A 164 2.95 -6.03 3.43
C VAL A 164 1.97 -4.90 3.16
N ALA A 165 2.37 -3.87 2.43
CA ALA A 165 1.50 -2.75 2.08
C ALA A 165 0.25 -3.17 1.28
N GLN A 166 0.37 -4.17 0.40
CA GLN A 166 -0.78 -4.74 -0.31
C GLN A 166 -1.78 -5.42 0.63
N ILE A 167 -1.28 -6.18 1.62
CA ILE A 167 -2.17 -6.80 2.63
C ILE A 167 -2.81 -5.74 3.53
N GLU A 168 -2.08 -4.68 3.88
CA GLU A 168 -2.63 -3.55 4.64
C GLU A 168 -3.74 -2.83 3.88
N ASP A 169 -3.61 -2.69 2.57
CA ASP A 169 -4.68 -2.16 1.72
C ASP A 169 -5.92 -3.07 1.73
N GLN A 170 -5.72 -4.40 1.60
CA GLN A 170 -6.81 -5.35 1.70
C GLN A 170 -7.49 -5.33 3.07
N LEU A 171 -6.73 -5.19 4.16
CA LEU A 171 -7.26 -5.05 5.51
C LEU A 171 -8.12 -3.79 5.65
N ARG A 172 -7.70 -2.65 5.10
CA ARG A 172 -8.52 -1.43 5.08
C ARG A 172 -9.84 -1.64 4.34
N LYS A 173 -9.81 -2.36 3.22
CA LYS A 173 -10.99 -2.68 2.40
C LYS A 173 -11.98 -3.64 3.06
N CYS A 174 -11.55 -4.34 4.13
CA CYS A 174 -12.46 -5.14 4.96
C CYS A 174 -13.36 -4.29 5.86
N HIS A 175 -13.04 -3.02 6.06
CA HIS A 175 -13.89 -2.05 6.76
C HIS A 175 -14.77 -1.34 5.74
N ILE A 176 -16.06 -1.62 5.78
CA ILE A 176 -17.03 -1.03 4.88
C ILE A 176 -17.43 0.33 5.46
N THR A 177 -17.20 1.40 4.71
CA THR A 177 -17.50 2.77 5.15
C THR A 177 -18.47 3.45 4.20
N SER A 178 -19.28 4.37 4.73
CA SER A 178 -20.13 5.21 3.90
C SER A 178 -19.30 6.22 3.10
N PRO A 179 -19.46 6.31 1.78
CA PRO A 179 -18.71 7.26 0.94
C PRO A 179 -19.31 8.66 0.93
N LEU A 180 -20.44 8.88 1.59
CA LEU A 180 -21.12 10.17 1.65
C LEU A 180 -22.02 10.27 2.89
N THR A 181 -22.41 11.49 3.24
CA THR A 181 -23.46 11.73 4.21
C THR A 181 -24.82 11.59 3.53
N GLY A 182 -25.67 10.68 4.02
CA GLY A 182 -26.96 10.39 3.42
C GLY A 182 -27.80 9.42 4.25
N THR A 183 -28.97 9.05 3.72
CA THR A 183 -29.88 8.12 4.37
C THR A 183 -29.87 6.78 3.62
N VAL A 184 -29.80 5.67 4.37
CA VAL A 184 -29.86 4.32 3.82
C VAL A 184 -31.25 4.08 3.23
N LEU A 185 -31.31 3.75 1.95
CA LEU A 185 -32.56 3.48 1.23
C LEU A 185 -32.90 1.98 1.27
N ALA A 186 -31.90 1.12 1.12
CA ALA A 186 -32.07 -0.33 1.13
C ALA A 186 -30.81 -1.02 1.66
N GLN A 187 -31.01 -2.14 2.34
CA GLN A 187 -29.97 -3.05 2.81
C GLN A 187 -30.04 -4.36 2.03
N TYR A 188 -28.93 -4.80 1.43
CA TYR A 188 -28.87 -5.99 0.59
C TYR A 188 -28.09 -7.15 1.19
N ALA A 189 -27.43 -6.94 2.35
CA ALA A 189 -26.62 -7.96 3.01
C ALA A 189 -26.88 -7.96 4.51
N GLU A 190 -26.65 -9.12 5.14
CA GLU A 190 -26.81 -9.30 6.58
C GLU A 190 -25.52 -9.82 7.22
N ALA A 191 -25.33 -9.55 8.53
CA ALA A 191 -24.23 -10.09 9.28
C ALA A 191 -24.25 -11.63 9.24
N GLY A 192 -23.11 -12.24 8.94
CA GLY A 192 -22.98 -13.71 8.82
C GLY A 192 -22.95 -14.23 7.38
N GLU A 193 -23.27 -13.41 6.38
CA GLU A 193 -23.18 -13.77 4.97
C GLU A 193 -21.73 -13.77 4.46
N LEU A 194 -21.52 -14.38 3.25
CA LEU A 194 -20.24 -14.51 2.56
C LEU A 194 -20.17 -13.58 1.35
#